data_5af5c86dbe22ba9777566e18107eaec2
#
_entry.id   5af5c86dbe22ba9777566e18107eaec2
#
_cell.length_a   1.000
_cell.length_b   1.000
_cell.length_c   1.000
_cell.angle_alpha   90.00
_cell.angle_beta   90.00
_cell.angle_gamma   90.00
#
_symmetry.space_group_name_H-M   'P 1'
#
loop_
_entity.id
_entity.type
_entity.pdbx_description
1 polymer ?
#
loop_
_entity_poly.entity_id
_entity_poly.type
_entity_poly.pdbx_seq_one_letter_code
_entity_poly.pdbx_strand_id
1 'polypeptide(L)'
;QNQGVDIRTAAKVASINLKGSCVAGVTLENGECVTTPLVISNADPVTTFTNLLGLQNMETGMARRVSQIRNNSGTAKIHLALNGLPQFTRLTDEQLGHRLIIAPDMNYIERAFNPIKYQECCSAPVLDISISSVNDPTLTSPGKHVLSALVQYAPYSPIGGWHQHKQAFTDVVIDRISQYAPGLRTQIVASELCTPADLEQNYGMTGGQWHHGELAMDQVLMMRPFPGCSQYASAVDGLYLCGAGAHPGGGVMGLAGSNAAAEVIKRGKKA
;
A
#
# COMPACT_ATOMS: atom_id res chain seq x y z
N GLN A 1 -21.59 3.54 -9.70
CA GLN A 1 -22.50 3.81 -10.82
C GLN A 1 -23.90 4.20 -10.34
N ASN A 2 -24.47 3.54 -9.34
CA ASN A 2 -25.81 3.86 -8.82
C ASN A 2 -25.97 5.28 -8.25
N GLN A 3 -24.89 6.02 -8.06
CA GLN A 3 -24.85 7.41 -7.58
C GLN A 3 -24.51 8.41 -8.71
N GLY A 4 -24.61 8.01 -9.98
CA GLY A 4 -24.29 8.87 -11.12
C GLY A 4 -22.79 9.06 -11.39
N VAL A 5 -21.93 8.20 -10.85
CA VAL A 5 -20.49 8.23 -11.07
C VAL A 5 -20.13 7.50 -12.36
N ASP A 6 -19.40 8.16 -13.26
CA ASP A 6 -18.80 7.55 -14.44
C ASP A 6 -17.45 6.92 -14.05
N ILE A 7 -17.32 5.61 -14.23
CA ILE A 7 -16.09 4.85 -13.92
C ILE A 7 -15.39 4.52 -15.23
N ARG A 8 -14.18 5.06 -15.40
CA ARG A 8 -13.31 4.79 -16.56
C ARG A 8 -12.13 3.92 -16.12
N THR A 9 -12.03 2.73 -16.66
CA THR A 9 -10.87 1.84 -16.54
C THR A 9 -9.90 2.05 -17.69
N ALA A 10 -8.65 1.61 -17.53
CA ALA A 10 -7.58 1.82 -18.52
C ALA A 10 -7.37 3.31 -18.90
N ALA A 11 -7.69 4.22 -17.99
CA ALA A 11 -7.65 5.68 -18.16
C ALA A 11 -6.59 6.28 -17.21
N LYS A 12 -5.32 5.86 -17.36
CA LYS A 12 -4.24 6.33 -16.50
C LYS A 12 -3.97 7.81 -16.72
N VAL A 13 -3.98 8.58 -15.64
CA VAL A 13 -3.68 10.02 -15.65
C VAL A 13 -2.16 10.21 -15.79
N ALA A 14 -1.75 11.00 -16.78
CA ALA A 14 -0.35 11.37 -17.02
C ALA A 14 0.02 12.69 -16.34
N SER A 15 -0.90 13.66 -16.26
CA SER A 15 -0.64 14.96 -15.62
C SER A 15 -1.89 15.63 -15.09
N ILE A 16 -1.72 16.51 -14.10
CA ILE A 16 -2.72 17.46 -13.62
C ILE A 16 -2.45 18.80 -14.31
N ASN A 17 -3.42 19.32 -15.04
CA ASN A 17 -3.30 20.55 -15.81
C ASN A 17 -3.67 21.75 -14.93
N LEU A 18 -2.90 22.83 -15.05
CA LEU A 18 -3.14 24.07 -14.32
C LEU A 18 -3.44 25.24 -15.26
N LYS A 19 -4.24 26.19 -14.75
CA LYS A 19 -4.40 27.53 -15.31
C LYS A 19 -4.10 28.54 -14.19
N GLY A 20 -2.89 29.13 -14.24
CA GLY A 20 -2.37 29.87 -13.10
C GLY A 20 -2.11 28.95 -11.91
N SER A 21 -2.66 29.29 -10.75
CA SER A 21 -2.59 28.49 -9.51
C SER A 21 -3.72 27.48 -9.32
N CYS A 22 -4.65 27.39 -10.28
CA CYS A 22 -5.86 26.58 -10.16
C CYS A 22 -5.79 25.35 -11.07
N VAL A 23 -6.42 24.26 -10.62
CA VAL A 23 -6.64 23.07 -11.46
C VAL A 23 -7.53 23.44 -12.66
N ALA A 24 -7.14 22.97 -13.85
CA ALA A 24 -7.90 23.11 -15.09
C ALA A 24 -8.37 21.75 -15.64
N GLY A 25 -7.84 20.65 -15.12
CA GLY A 25 -8.21 19.30 -15.55
C GLY A 25 -7.08 18.29 -15.39
N VAL A 26 -7.21 17.18 -16.09
CA VAL A 26 -6.19 16.15 -16.18
C VAL A 26 -5.96 15.73 -17.61
N THR A 27 -4.75 15.28 -17.94
CA THR A 27 -4.42 14.64 -19.22
C THR A 27 -4.15 13.17 -18.97
N LEU A 28 -4.76 12.29 -19.76
CA LEU A 28 -4.54 10.85 -19.73
C LEU A 28 -3.30 10.47 -20.55
N GLU A 29 -2.74 9.27 -20.34
CA GLU A 29 -1.59 8.78 -21.13
C GLU A 29 -1.86 8.68 -22.63
N ASN A 30 -3.12 8.49 -23.05
CA ASN A 30 -3.51 8.47 -24.45
C ASN A 30 -3.65 9.88 -25.09
N GLY A 31 -3.38 10.94 -24.33
CA GLY A 31 -3.47 12.33 -24.75
C GLY A 31 -4.86 12.97 -24.58
N GLU A 32 -5.87 12.22 -24.14
CA GLU A 32 -7.20 12.79 -23.85
C GLU A 32 -7.12 13.77 -22.68
N CYS A 33 -7.76 14.94 -22.83
CA CYS A 33 -7.85 15.94 -21.77
C CYS A 33 -9.28 15.97 -21.18
N VAL A 34 -9.37 15.82 -19.88
CA VAL A 34 -10.61 15.97 -19.12
C VAL A 34 -10.57 17.31 -18.40
N THR A 35 -11.38 18.27 -18.82
CA THR A 35 -11.45 19.60 -18.22
C THR A 35 -12.31 19.58 -16.97
N THR A 36 -11.76 20.02 -15.84
CA THR A 36 -12.48 20.15 -14.57
C THR A 36 -11.74 21.14 -13.65
N PRO A 37 -12.44 21.96 -12.86
CA PRO A 37 -11.83 22.84 -11.87
C PRO A 37 -11.48 22.10 -10.57
N LEU A 38 -11.84 20.81 -10.45
CA LEU A 38 -11.67 20.02 -9.24
C LEU A 38 -11.06 18.65 -9.55
N VAL A 39 -9.95 18.32 -8.89
CA VAL A 39 -9.32 17.00 -8.93
C VAL A 39 -9.11 16.48 -7.51
N ILE A 40 -9.55 15.26 -7.26
CA ILE A 40 -9.35 14.56 -6.00
C ILE A 40 -8.44 13.35 -6.27
N SER A 41 -7.21 13.40 -5.81
CA SER A 41 -6.23 12.35 -6.04
C SER A 41 -6.24 11.31 -4.93
N ASN A 42 -6.37 10.03 -5.33
CA ASN A 42 -6.15 8.88 -4.47
C ASN A 42 -4.75 8.25 -4.66
N ALA A 43 -3.95 8.76 -5.60
CA ALA A 43 -2.55 8.38 -5.71
C ALA A 43 -1.78 8.86 -4.47
N ASP A 44 -0.63 8.24 -4.18
CA ASP A 44 0.18 8.69 -3.07
C ASP A 44 0.67 10.14 -3.28
N PRO A 45 1.01 10.85 -2.19
CA PRO A 45 1.39 12.26 -2.28
C PRO A 45 2.61 12.51 -3.16
N VAL A 46 3.60 11.62 -3.18
CA VAL A 46 4.78 11.77 -4.04
C VAL A 46 4.37 11.65 -5.50
N THR A 47 3.62 10.62 -5.87
CA THR A 47 3.06 10.47 -7.22
C THR A 47 2.22 11.69 -7.61
N THR A 48 1.30 12.12 -6.73
CA THR A 48 0.40 13.24 -7.02
C THR A 48 1.17 14.54 -7.28
N PHE A 49 2.10 14.88 -6.41
CA PHE A 49 2.78 16.18 -6.47
C PHE A 49 4.02 16.18 -7.36
N THR A 50 4.77 15.08 -7.42
CA THR A 50 6.00 15.01 -8.22
C THR A 50 5.73 14.62 -9.65
N ASN A 51 4.92 13.56 -9.86
CA ASN A 51 4.75 12.98 -11.19
C ASN A 51 3.57 13.61 -11.94
N LEU A 52 2.42 13.78 -11.27
CA LEU A 52 1.20 14.26 -11.93
C LEU A 52 1.14 15.78 -11.99
N LEU A 53 1.47 16.49 -10.91
CA LEU A 53 1.45 17.95 -10.86
C LEU A 53 2.76 18.56 -11.38
N GLY A 54 3.89 17.98 -11.02
CA GLY A 54 5.23 18.48 -11.29
C GLY A 54 5.71 19.50 -10.23
N LEU A 55 6.91 19.30 -9.68
CA LEU A 55 7.48 20.14 -8.62
C LEU A 55 7.64 21.61 -9.03
N GLN A 56 7.85 21.88 -10.33
CA GLN A 56 7.98 23.24 -10.89
C GLN A 56 6.68 24.06 -10.78
N ASN A 57 5.55 23.41 -10.58
CA ASN A 57 4.24 24.05 -10.44
C ASN A 57 3.86 24.32 -8.98
N MET A 58 4.80 24.15 -8.05
CA MET A 58 4.58 24.31 -6.62
C MET A 58 5.48 25.40 -6.04
N GLU A 59 5.05 26.00 -4.94
CA GLU A 59 5.92 26.83 -4.11
C GLU A 59 7.09 25.98 -3.58
N THR A 60 8.28 26.59 -3.54
CA THR A 60 9.54 25.93 -3.16
C THR A 60 9.47 25.23 -1.79
N GLY A 61 8.79 25.85 -0.82
CA GLY A 61 8.61 25.26 0.51
C GLY A 61 7.77 23.98 0.48
N MET A 62 6.74 23.93 -0.35
CA MET A 62 5.92 22.75 -0.55
C MET A 62 6.68 21.66 -1.31
N ALA A 63 7.36 22.00 -2.40
CA ALA A 63 8.17 21.06 -3.18
C ALA A 63 9.22 20.38 -2.29
N ARG A 64 9.88 21.14 -1.41
CA ARG A 64 10.83 20.58 -0.43
C ARG A 64 10.16 19.60 0.56
N ARG A 65 8.97 19.91 1.07
CA ARG A 65 8.24 18.99 1.97
C ARG A 65 7.86 17.70 1.28
N VAL A 66 7.39 17.77 0.04
CA VAL A 66 7.09 16.58 -0.77
C VAL A 66 8.31 15.71 -0.98
N SER A 67 9.47 16.31 -1.31
CA SER A 67 10.73 15.57 -1.52
C SER A 67 11.29 14.92 -0.23
N GLN A 68 10.81 15.33 0.94
CA GLN A 68 11.18 14.76 2.23
C GLN A 68 10.24 13.65 2.71
N ILE A 69 9.15 13.36 1.98
CA ILE A 69 8.26 12.24 2.32
C ILE A 69 9.04 10.93 2.15
N ARG A 70 9.13 10.18 3.23
CA ARG A 70 9.73 8.85 3.23
C ARG A 70 8.70 7.79 2.89
N ASN A 71 9.02 6.93 1.92
CA ASN A 71 8.16 5.86 1.42
C ASN A 71 8.87 4.50 1.45
N ASN A 72 9.89 4.31 2.29
CA ASN A 72 10.56 3.03 2.37
C ASN A 72 9.59 1.97 2.88
N SER A 73 9.14 1.09 2.00
CA SER A 73 8.38 -0.07 2.42
C SER A 73 9.31 -1.07 3.08
N GLY A 74 8.88 -1.62 4.19
CA GLY A 74 9.51 -2.77 4.83
C GLY A 74 8.67 -4.03 4.67
N THR A 75 7.69 -4.08 3.77
CA THR A 75 6.71 -5.15 3.74
C THR A 75 6.58 -5.76 2.35
N ALA A 76 6.75 -7.09 2.28
CA ALA A 76 6.35 -7.89 1.13
C ALA A 76 5.02 -8.61 1.44
N LYS A 77 4.40 -9.17 0.41
CA LYS A 77 3.21 -9.99 0.55
C LYS A 77 3.41 -11.33 -0.15
N ILE A 78 3.09 -12.42 0.55
CA ILE A 78 3.10 -13.76 -0.05
C ILE A 78 1.68 -14.28 -0.19
N HIS A 79 1.44 -14.97 -1.30
CA HIS A 79 0.22 -15.74 -1.56
C HIS A 79 0.61 -17.19 -1.82
N LEU A 80 -0.09 -18.12 -1.15
CA LEU A 80 0.09 -19.56 -1.33
C LEU A 80 -1.26 -20.16 -1.72
N ALA A 81 -1.30 -20.82 -2.88
CA ALA A 81 -2.42 -21.69 -3.24
C ALA A 81 -2.17 -23.07 -2.63
N LEU A 82 -3.14 -23.59 -1.87
CA LEU A 82 -3.00 -24.81 -1.09
C LEU A 82 -4.00 -25.88 -1.53
N ASN A 83 -3.56 -27.12 -1.54
CA ASN A 83 -4.39 -28.30 -1.82
C ASN A 83 -5.03 -28.91 -0.56
N GLY A 84 -5.33 -28.08 0.43
CA GLY A 84 -5.93 -28.45 1.71
C GLY A 84 -5.79 -27.35 2.74
N LEU A 85 -6.56 -27.41 3.83
CA LEU A 85 -6.43 -26.49 4.96
C LEU A 85 -5.15 -26.84 5.75
N PRO A 86 -4.19 -25.90 5.92
CA PRO A 86 -2.99 -26.16 6.67
C PRO A 86 -3.30 -26.31 8.16
N GLN A 87 -2.75 -27.35 8.78
CA GLN A 87 -2.96 -27.64 10.19
C GLN A 87 -1.89 -26.92 11.04
N PHE A 88 -2.29 -25.83 11.69
CA PHE A 88 -1.44 -25.13 12.64
C PHE A 88 -1.46 -25.84 14.00
N THR A 89 -0.30 -26.06 14.57
CA THR A 89 -0.18 -26.66 15.92
C THR A 89 -0.89 -25.76 16.94
N ARG A 90 -1.78 -26.37 17.76
CA ARG A 90 -2.53 -25.72 18.84
C ARG A 90 -3.66 -24.77 18.40
N LEU A 91 -4.05 -24.78 17.11
CA LEU A 91 -5.21 -24.02 16.62
C LEU A 91 -6.27 -24.98 16.10
N THR A 92 -7.54 -24.61 16.29
CA THR A 92 -8.71 -25.28 15.68
C THR A 92 -8.96 -24.72 14.29
N ASP A 93 -9.70 -25.45 13.45
CA ASP A 93 -10.06 -25.01 12.09
C ASP A 93 -10.82 -23.68 12.11
N GLU A 94 -11.68 -23.45 13.10
CA GLU A 94 -12.40 -22.18 13.29
C GLU A 94 -11.41 -21.01 13.54
N GLN A 95 -10.39 -21.23 14.35
CA GLN A 95 -9.37 -20.21 14.65
C GLN A 95 -8.53 -19.86 13.43
N LEU A 96 -8.41 -20.73 12.43
CA LEU A 96 -7.70 -20.45 11.18
C LEU A 96 -8.41 -19.41 10.31
N GLY A 97 -9.67 -19.10 10.57
CA GLY A 97 -10.39 -17.99 9.94
C GLY A 97 -10.00 -16.60 10.49
N HIS A 98 -9.24 -16.54 11.58
CA HIS A 98 -8.75 -15.27 12.15
C HIS A 98 -7.38 -14.87 11.57
N ARG A 99 -6.90 -13.67 11.97
CA ARG A 99 -5.52 -13.26 11.68
C ARG A 99 -4.56 -14.00 12.61
N LEU A 100 -3.57 -14.64 12.01
CA LEU A 100 -2.53 -15.38 12.73
C LEU A 100 -1.22 -14.59 12.65
N ILE A 101 -0.63 -14.28 13.79
CA ILE A 101 0.60 -13.49 13.84
C ILE A 101 1.76 -14.36 14.35
N ILE A 102 2.85 -14.40 13.58
CA ILE A 102 4.11 -14.99 13.99
C ILE A 102 5.06 -13.86 14.36
N ALA A 103 5.06 -13.50 15.64
CA ALA A 103 5.93 -12.52 16.29
C ALA A 103 6.10 -12.90 17.76
N PRO A 104 7.01 -13.85 18.09
CA PRO A 104 7.07 -14.44 19.43
C PRO A 104 7.30 -13.46 20.57
N ASP A 105 8.11 -12.42 20.34
CA ASP A 105 8.44 -11.40 21.32
C ASP A 105 8.89 -10.08 20.66
N MET A 106 9.05 -9.02 21.44
CA MET A 106 9.48 -7.71 20.97
C MET A 106 10.91 -7.72 20.38
N ASN A 107 11.80 -8.50 20.97
CA ASN A 107 13.18 -8.63 20.46
C ASN A 107 13.21 -9.34 19.09
N TYR A 108 12.27 -10.25 18.85
CA TYR A 108 12.11 -10.88 17.55
C TYR A 108 11.77 -9.85 16.48
N ILE A 109 10.82 -8.92 16.75
CA ILE A 109 10.45 -7.86 15.84
C ILE A 109 11.64 -6.95 15.54
N GLU A 110 12.41 -6.56 16.56
CA GLU A 110 13.60 -5.73 16.39
C GLU A 110 14.68 -6.43 15.54
N ARG A 111 14.93 -7.72 15.79
CA ARG A 111 15.87 -8.50 14.99
C ARG A 111 15.41 -8.70 13.55
N ALA A 112 14.09 -8.83 13.32
CA ALA A 112 13.54 -8.91 11.96
C ALA A 112 13.68 -7.60 11.19
N PHE A 113 13.61 -6.46 11.90
CA PHE A 113 13.76 -5.13 11.30
C PHE A 113 15.21 -4.75 10.96
N ASN A 114 16.19 -5.18 11.77
CA ASN A 114 17.57 -4.72 11.63
C ASN A 114 18.21 -4.93 10.24
N PRO A 115 18.04 -6.08 9.56
CA PRO A 115 18.64 -6.32 8.23
C PRO A 115 18.21 -5.33 7.16
N ILE A 116 16.96 -4.80 7.22
CA ILE A 116 16.45 -3.88 6.22
C ILE A 116 17.26 -2.57 6.17
N LYS A 117 17.83 -2.16 7.30
CA LYS A 117 18.70 -0.97 7.41
C LYS A 117 19.95 -1.11 6.53
N TYR A 118 20.34 -2.33 6.23
CA TYR A 118 21.50 -2.68 5.42
C TYR A 118 21.11 -3.24 4.04
N GLN A 119 19.85 -3.09 3.64
CA GLN A 119 19.31 -3.64 2.39
C GLN A 119 19.44 -5.18 2.30
N GLU A 120 19.30 -5.85 3.42
CA GLU A 120 19.38 -7.29 3.52
C GLU A 120 17.99 -7.90 3.83
N CYS A 121 17.72 -9.10 3.28
CA CYS A 121 16.54 -9.87 3.64
C CYS A 121 16.70 -10.49 5.02
N CYS A 122 15.70 -10.38 5.87
CA CYS A 122 15.75 -11.00 7.19
C CYS A 122 15.56 -12.53 7.09
N SER A 123 16.28 -13.27 7.94
CA SER A 123 16.18 -14.74 8.04
C SER A 123 14.99 -15.22 8.88
N ALA A 124 14.33 -14.30 9.60
CA ALA A 124 13.24 -14.61 10.53
C ALA A 124 12.17 -13.51 10.46
N PRO A 125 11.39 -13.42 9.36
CA PRO A 125 10.40 -12.37 9.19
C PRO A 125 9.25 -12.49 10.19
N VAL A 126 8.70 -11.35 10.57
CA VAL A 126 7.39 -11.26 11.22
C VAL A 126 6.32 -11.52 10.16
N LEU A 127 5.35 -12.36 10.48
CA LEU A 127 4.29 -12.72 9.54
C LEU A 127 2.92 -12.40 10.15
N ASP A 128 2.06 -11.81 9.31
CA ASP A 128 0.66 -11.58 9.60
C ASP A 128 -0.16 -12.30 8.54
N ILE A 129 -0.71 -13.44 8.92
CA ILE A 129 -1.27 -14.46 8.04
C ILE A 129 -2.79 -14.39 8.08
N SER A 130 -3.43 -14.57 6.93
CA SER A 130 -4.86 -14.78 6.77
C SER A 130 -5.14 -15.93 5.81
N ILE A 131 -6.15 -16.77 6.13
CA ILE A 131 -6.67 -17.84 5.27
C ILE A 131 -8.10 -17.50 4.95
N SER A 132 -8.30 -16.53 4.07
CA SER A 132 -9.62 -15.93 3.78
C SER A 132 -10.64 -16.96 3.27
N SER A 133 -10.18 -18.01 2.60
CA SER A 133 -11.04 -19.12 2.12
C SER A 133 -11.67 -19.98 3.22
N VAL A 134 -11.28 -19.82 4.49
CA VAL A 134 -11.99 -20.44 5.64
C VAL A 134 -13.33 -19.74 5.87
N ASN A 135 -13.34 -18.40 5.78
CA ASN A 135 -14.54 -17.60 6.00
C ASN A 135 -15.38 -17.40 4.71
N ASP A 136 -14.73 -17.44 3.56
CA ASP A 136 -15.38 -17.30 2.25
C ASP A 136 -14.96 -18.43 1.31
N PRO A 137 -15.71 -19.53 1.28
CA PRO A 137 -15.42 -20.67 0.41
C PRO A 137 -15.53 -20.37 -1.09
N THR A 138 -16.10 -19.21 -1.48
CA THR A 138 -16.23 -18.84 -2.90
C THR A 138 -14.90 -18.43 -3.53
N LEU A 139 -13.87 -18.15 -2.72
CA LEU A 139 -12.55 -17.74 -3.17
C LEU A 139 -11.73 -18.88 -3.80
N THR A 140 -12.12 -20.14 -3.59
CA THR A 140 -11.37 -21.31 -4.06
C THR A 140 -12.30 -22.44 -4.49
N SER A 141 -11.77 -23.41 -5.24
CA SER A 141 -12.48 -24.68 -5.49
C SER A 141 -12.62 -25.48 -4.20
N PRO A 142 -13.65 -26.34 -4.06
CA PRO A 142 -13.86 -27.16 -2.87
C PRO A 142 -12.60 -27.93 -2.45
N GLY A 143 -12.29 -27.89 -1.15
CA GLY A 143 -11.13 -28.56 -0.56
C GLY A 143 -9.81 -27.87 -0.80
N LYS A 144 -9.77 -26.73 -1.51
CA LYS A 144 -8.58 -25.91 -1.69
C LYS A 144 -8.64 -24.65 -0.85
N HIS A 145 -7.47 -24.07 -0.55
CA HIS A 145 -7.38 -22.88 0.28
C HIS A 145 -6.37 -21.88 -0.28
N VAL A 146 -6.53 -20.62 0.11
CA VAL A 146 -5.55 -19.54 -0.14
C VAL A 146 -5.07 -19.00 1.19
N LEU A 147 -3.77 -19.05 1.40
CA LEU A 147 -3.09 -18.40 2.50
C LEU A 147 -2.38 -17.17 1.97
N SER A 148 -2.64 -16.03 2.58
CA SER A 148 -1.92 -14.77 2.33
C SER A 148 -1.21 -14.32 3.58
N ALA A 149 0.01 -13.81 3.45
CA ALA A 149 0.71 -13.20 4.59
C ALA A 149 1.39 -11.89 4.22
N LEU A 150 1.31 -10.93 5.13
CA LEU A 150 2.20 -9.78 5.15
C LEU A 150 3.53 -10.24 5.76
N VAL A 151 4.62 -9.94 5.08
CA VAL A 151 5.97 -10.37 5.44
C VAL A 151 6.79 -9.15 5.83
N GLN A 152 7.13 -9.03 7.09
CA GLN A 152 7.92 -7.95 7.66
C GLN A 152 9.22 -8.50 8.26
N TYR A 153 10.41 -8.04 7.87
CA TYR A 153 10.61 -6.89 7.01
C TYR A 153 11.32 -7.32 5.73
N ALA A 154 10.95 -6.68 4.62
CA ALA A 154 11.52 -6.94 3.31
C ALA A 154 12.08 -5.62 2.74
N PRO A 155 13.35 -5.54 2.31
CA PRO A 155 13.93 -4.33 1.76
C PRO A 155 13.28 -3.96 0.41
N TYR A 156 13.18 -2.68 0.09
CA TYR A 156 12.72 -2.25 -1.23
C TYR A 156 13.70 -2.73 -2.33
N SER A 157 14.99 -2.54 -2.12
CA SER A 157 16.04 -2.96 -3.04
C SER A 157 17.14 -3.69 -2.26
N PRO A 158 17.10 -5.03 -2.16
CA PRO A 158 18.16 -5.78 -1.50
C PRO A 158 19.47 -5.71 -2.28
N ILE A 159 20.60 -5.82 -1.58
CA ILE A 159 21.92 -5.92 -2.22
C ILE A 159 21.91 -7.06 -3.23
N GLY A 160 22.28 -6.81 -4.47
CA GLY A 160 22.21 -7.79 -5.57
C GLY A 160 20.84 -7.88 -6.25
N GLY A 161 19.81 -7.18 -5.74
CA GLY A 161 18.48 -7.10 -6.35
C GLY A 161 17.57 -8.32 -6.06
N TRP A 162 16.28 -8.12 -6.20
CA TRP A 162 15.28 -9.15 -5.93
C TRP A 162 15.38 -10.39 -6.83
N HIS A 163 15.93 -10.26 -8.03
CA HIS A 163 16.12 -11.42 -8.93
C HIS A 163 17.03 -12.51 -8.31
N GLN A 164 17.95 -12.14 -7.42
CA GLN A 164 18.81 -13.10 -6.69
C GLN A 164 18.15 -13.62 -5.41
N HIS A 165 17.32 -12.83 -4.74
CA HIS A 165 16.83 -13.12 -3.40
C HIS A 165 15.39 -13.60 -3.33
N LYS A 166 14.58 -13.37 -4.37
CA LYS A 166 13.12 -13.60 -4.32
C LYS A 166 12.76 -15.03 -3.94
N GLN A 167 13.39 -16.02 -4.59
CA GLN A 167 13.12 -17.43 -4.31
C GLN A 167 13.61 -17.83 -2.90
N ALA A 168 14.84 -17.47 -2.54
CA ALA A 168 15.39 -17.80 -1.21
C ALA A 168 14.57 -17.16 -0.08
N PHE A 169 14.10 -15.93 -0.27
CA PHE A 169 13.26 -15.26 0.72
C PHE A 169 11.85 -15.88 0.79
N THR A 170 11.31 -16.33 -0.35
CA THR A 170 10.06 -17.10 -0.39
C THR A 170 10.19 -18.37 0.44
N ASP A 171 11.30 -19.10 0.29
CA ASP A 171 11.58 -20.33 1.04
C ASP A 171 11.71 -20.05 2.54
N VAL A 172 12.40 -18.97 2.93
CA VAL A 172 12.50 -18.53 4.34
C VAL A 172 11.11 -18.29 4.94
N VAL A 173 10.21 -17.62 4.20
CA VAL A 173 8.83 -17.37 4.66
C VAL A 173 8.05 -18.68 4.83
N ILE A 174 8.11 -19.56 3.83
CA ILE A 174 7.41 -20.86 3.87
C ILE A 174 7.95 -21.73 5.02
N ASP A 175 9.27 -21.76 5.23
CA ASP A 175 9.89 -22.50 6.33
C ASP A 175 9.45 -21.93 7.69
N ARG A 176 9.34 -20.61 7.80
CA ARG A 176 8.85 -19.98 9.02
C ARG A 176 7.40 -20.39 9.33
N ILE A 177 6.51 -20.40 8.35
CA ILE A 177 5.12 -20.84 8.54
C ILE A 177 5.09 -22.33 8.87
N SER A 178 5.92 -23.15 8.20
CA SER A 178 5.97 -24.60 8.37
C SER A 178 6.39 -25.03 9.77
N GLN A 179 7.09 -24.20 10.53
CA GLN A 179 7.40 -24.44 11.95
C GLN A 179 6.14 -24.48 12.82
N TYR A 180 5.09 -23.78 12.42
CA TYR A 180 3.80 -23.72 13.12
C TYR A 180 2.72 -24.56 12.43
N ALA A 181 2.88 -24.84 11.14
CA ALA A 181 1.99 -25.67 10.34
C ALA A 181 2.78 -26.80 9.65
N PRO A 182 3.13 -27.88 10.37
CA PRO A 182 3.84 -29.02 9.79
C PRO A 182 3.07 -29.59 8.61
N GLY A 183 3.77 -29.89 7.51
CA GLY A 183 3.14 -30.37 6.27
C GLY A 183 2.69 -29.29 5.28
N LEU A 184 2.74 -28.01 5.62
CA LEU A 184 2.35 -26.91 4.72
C LEU A 184 3.05 -27.02 3.36
N ARG A 185 4.36 -27.29 3.34
CA ARG A 185 5.14 -27.37 2.10
C ARG A 185 4.58 -28.38 1.08
N THR A 186 4.05 -29.49 1.55
CA THR A 186 3.46 -30.51 0.66
C THR A 186 2.08 -30.13 0.13
N GLN A 187 1.44 -29.16 0.74
CA GLN A 187 0.12 -28.67 0.33
C GLN A 187 0.22 -27.50 -0.68
N ILE A 188 1.41 -26.88 -0.83
CA ILE A 188 1.59 -25.73 -1.73
C ILE A 188 1.52 -26.20 -3.19
N VAL A 189 0.54 -25.65 -3.92
CA VAL A 189 0.36 -25.86 -5.37
C VAL A 189 1.07 -24.76 -6.16
N ALA A 190 1.00 -23.52 -5.66
CA ALA A 190 1.65 -22.36 -6.25
C ALA A 190 1.95 -21.33 -5.15
N SER A 191 3.00 -20.55 -5.37
CA SER A 191 3.39 -19.44 -4.49
C SER A 191 3.71 -18.19 -5.29
N GLU A 192 3.36 -17.03 -4.76
CA GLU A 192 3.72 -15.74 -5.31
C GLU A 192 4.19 -14.84 -4.19
N LEU A 193 5.40 -14.29 -4.32
CA LEU A 193 5.92 -13.26 -3.43
C LEU A 193 5.89 -11.92 -4.17
N CYS A 194 5.04 -10.99 -3.71
CA CYS A 194 5.03 -9.60 -4.14
C CYS A 194 6.00 -8.82 -3.26
N THR A 195 7.14 -8.45 -3.80
CA THR A 195 8.14 -7.62 -3.13
C THR A 195 7.69 -6.16 -3.08
N PRO A 196 8.31 -5.28 -2.26
CA PRO A 196 8.02 -3.86 -2.30
C PRO A 196 8.20 -3.24 -3.70
N ALA A 197 9.20 -3.69 -4.46
CA ALA A 197 9.41 -3.25 -5.84
C ALA A 197 8.29 -3.70 -6.79
N ASP A 198 7.78 -4.95 -6.63
CA ASP A 198 6.63 -5.43 -7.39
C ASP A 198 5.36 -4.63 -7.06
N LEU A 199 5.16 -4.23 -5.79
CA LEU A 199 4.03 -3.41 -5.36
C LEU A 199 4.06 -2.02 -6.01
N GLU A 200 5.24 -1.41 -6.12
CA GLU A 200 5.38 -0.16 -6.85
C GLU A 200 5.12 -0.33 -8.34
N GLN A 201 5.75 -1.32 -8.96
CA GLN A 201 5.63 -1.56 -10.39
C GLN A 201 4.20 -1.90 -10.82
N ASN A 202 3.50 -2.74 -10.07
CA ASN A 202 2.18 -3.25 -10.44
C ASN A 202 1.03 -2.34 -10.01
N TYR A 203 1.19 -1.60 -8.92
CA TYR A 203 0.11 -0.81 -8.31
C TYR A 203 0.41 0.69 -8.21
N GLY A 204 1.60 1.13 -8.64
CA GLY A 204 1.99 2.54 -8.59
C GLY A 204 2.16 3.10 -7.18
N MET A 205 2.42 2.25 -6.21
CA MET A 205 2.64 2.65 -4.80
C MET A 205 4.10 3.04 -4.61
N THR A 206 4.42 4.30 -4.52
CA THR A 206 5.80 4.80 -4.36
C THR A 206 6.53 4.08 -3.23
N GLY A 207 7.69 3.48 -3.54
CA GLY A 207 8.49 2.68 -2.61
C GLY A 207 7.83 1.38 -2.16
N GLY A 208 6.76 0.92 -2.84
CA GLY A 208 5.94 -0.22 -2.43
C GLY A 208 5.15 0.02 -1.14
N GLN A 209 4.95 1.29 -0.76
CA GLN A 209 4.35 1.65 0.53
C GLN A 209 2.83 1.86 0.41
N TRP A 210 2.04 0.85 0.77
CA TRP A 210 0.58 0.93 0.69
C TRP A 210 -0.08 1.91 1.66
N HIS A 211 0.65 2.40 2.67
CA HIS A 211 0.18 3.49 3.52
C HIS A 211 0.43 4.87 2.89
N HIS A 212 1.01 4.93 1.67
CA HIS A 212 1.35 6.17 0.95
C HIS A 212 2.27 7.10 1.75
N GLY A 213 3.22 6.54 2.47
CA GLY A 213 4.20 7.16 3.34
C GLY A 213 4.45 6.33 4.60
N GLU A 214 5.66 6.35 5.11
CA GLU A 214 6.02 5.62 6.32
C GLU A 214 5.12 5.99 7.49
N LEU A 215 4.82 5.00 8.35
CA LEU A 215 4.15 5.20 9.63
C LEU A 215 5.17 5.64 10.69
N ALA A 216 5.79 6.80 10.49
CA ALA A 216 6.73 7.42 11.40
C ALA A 216 6.07 8.58 12.15
N MET A 217 6.54 8.90 13.35
CA MET A 217 5.92 9.90 14.24
C MET A 217 5.75 11.27 13.58
N ASP A 218 6.64 11.63 12.69
CA ASP A 218 6.61 12.87 11.91
C ASP A 218 5.82 12.78 10.60
N GLN A 219 5.26 11.61 10.28
CA GLN A 219 4.48 11.35 9.06
C GLN A 219 3.12 10.67 9.32
N VAL A 220 2.62 10.68 10.54
CA VAL A 220 1.32 10.08 10.89
C VAL A 220 0.31 11.12 11.31
N LEU A 221 -0.95 10.74 11.37
CA LEU A 221 -2.08 11.56 11.78
C LEU A 221 -2.12 12.91 11.05
N MET A 222 -2.18 14.02 11.80
CA MET A 222 -2.26 15.37 11.26
C MET A 222 -0.98 15.85 10.55
N MET A 223 0.08 15.08 10.63
CA MET A 223 1.32 15.35 9.87
C MET A 223 1.26 14.83 8.42
N ARG A 224 0.22 14.03 8.08
CA ARG A 224 0.05 13.46 6.74
C ARG A 224 -0.68 14.39 5.79
N PRO A 225 -0.23 14.50 4.53
CA PRO A 225 1.03 13.99 3.94
C PRO A 225 2.26 14.74 4.45
N PHE A 226 2.10 16.00 4.83
CA PHE A 226 3.09 16.89 5.44
C PHE A 226 2.37 18.10 6.07
N PRO A 227 3.01 18.82 7.00
CA PRO A 227 2.44 20.02 7.61
C PRO A 227 2.01 21.06 6.57
N GLY A 228 0.76 21.53 6.68
CA GLY A 228 0.15 22.49 5.76
C GLY A 228 -0.74 21.86 4.69
N CYS A 229 -0.76 20.52 4.55
CA CYS A 229 -1.63 19.80 3.61
C CYS A 229 -2.53 18.75 4.30
N SER A 230 -2.60 18.74 5.62
CA SER A 230 -3.30 17.72 6.42
C SER A 230 -4.84 17.81 6.35
N GLN A 231 -5.39 18.89 5.82
CA GLN A 231 -6.84 19.08 5.67
C GLN A 231 -7.31 18.80 4.23
N TYR A 232 -6.70 17.84 3.59
CA TYR A 232 -7.07 17.31 2.27
C TYR A 232 -6.79 18.24 1.09
N ALA A 233 -7.02 19.55 1.23
CA ALA A 233 -6.70 20.54 0.20
C ALA A 233 -5.20 20.79 0.11
N SER A 234 -4.70 20.87 -1.12
CA SER A 234 -3.33 21.30 -1.38
C SER A 234 -3.22 22.84 -1.46
N ALA A 235 -1.99 23.34 -1.66
CA ALA A 235 -1.76 24.75 -1.99
C ALA A 235 -2.20 25.12 -3.41
N VAL A 236 -2.50 24.13 -4.27
CA VAL A 236 -3.07 24.35 -5.60
C VAL A 236 -4.59 24.33 -5.50
N ASP A 237 -5.24 25.42 -5.90
CA ASP A 237 -6.69 25.52 -5.84
C ASP A 237 -7.36 24.47 -6.71
N GLY A 238 -8.32 23.75 -6.15
CA GLY A 238 -9.04 22.66 -6.80
C GLY A 238 -8.35 21.30 -6.73
N LEU A 239 -7.14 21.15 -6.11
CA LEU A 239 -6.49 19.86 -5.93
C LEU A 239 -6.62 19.38 -4.48
N TYR A 240 -7.18 18.17 -4.31
CA TYR A 240 -7.38 17.51 -3.02
C TYR A 240 -6.77 16.11 -3.01
N LEU A 241 -6.45 15.62 -1.81
CA LEU A 241 -5.99 14.25 -1.54
C LEU A 241 -7.06 13.48 -0.76
N CYS A 242 -7.31 12.22 -1.13
CA CYS A 242 -8.30 11.36 -0.47
C CYS A 242 -7.80 9.96 -0.13
N GLY A 243 -6.54 9.65 -0.48
CA GLY A 243 -5.94 8.33 -0.30
C GLY A 243 -5.32 8.11 1.09
N ALA A 244 -4.65 6.99 1.25
CA ALA A 244 -3.95 6.58 2.47
C ALA A 244 -2.87 7.58 2.92
N GLY A 245 -2.34 8.38 1.99
CA GLY A 245 -1.39 9.47 2.28
C GLY A 245 -2.01 10.69 2.93
N ALA A 246 -3.34 10.84 2.96
CA ALA A 246 -4.04 11.92 3.66
C ALA A 246 -4.45 11.50 5.08
N HIS A 247 -4.67 12.48 5.97
CA HIS A 247 -5.20 12.22 7.33
C HIS A 247 -6.56 11.49 7.26
N PRO A 248 -6.89 10.53 8.13
CA PRO A 248 -6.08 9.96 9.21
C PRO A 248 -5.12 8.84 8.75
N GLY A 249 -5.02 8.55 7.49
CA GLY A 249 -4.26 7.48 6.92
C GLY A 249 -5.14 6.40 6.29
N GLY A 250 -4.52 5.30 5.85
CA GLY A 250 -5.20 4.15 5.26
C GLY A 250 -5.92 3.27 6.29
N GLY A 251 -6.33 2.08 5.88
CA GLY A 251 -7.02 1.09 6.73
C GLY A 251 -8.37 0.63 6.18
N VAL A 252 -8.64 0.91 4.90
CA VAL A 252 -9.88 0.48 4.19
C VAL A 252 -11.17 1.15 4.73
N MET A 253 -11.05 2.07 5.68
CA MET A 253 -12.18 2.71 6.36
C MET A 253 -12.89 3.77 5.50
N GLY A 254 -12.26 4.25 4.42
CA GLY A 254 -12.77 5.34 3.58
C GLY A 254 -12.78 6.73 4.26
N LEU A 255 -12.22 6.87 5.47
CA LEU A 255 -12.28 8.13 6.23
C LEU A 255 -11.59 9.29 5.52
N ALA A 256 -10.41 9.06 4.93
CA ALA A 256 -9.71 10.11 4.18
C ALA A 256 -10.55 10.62 2.99
N GLY A 257 -11.23 9.72 2.29
CA GLY A 257 -12.15 10.07 1.20
C GLY A 257 -13.38 10.84 1.67
N SER A 258 -14.02 10.37 2.75
CA SER A 258 -15.17 11.03 3.37
C SER A 258 -14.83 12.46 3.83
N ASN A 259 -13.69 12.61 4.49
CA ASN A 259 -13.23 13.91 4.98
C ASN A 259 -12.84 14.85 3.83
N ALA A 260 -12.19 14.34 2.77
CA ALA A 260 -11.88 15.11 1.57
C ALA A 260 -13.16 15.63 0.90
N ALA A 261 -14.16 14.76 0.75
CA ALA A 261 -15.46 15.16 0.20
C ALA A 261 -16.14 16.25 1.04
N ALA A 262 -16.12 16.12 2.37
CA ALA A 262 -16.67 17.14 3.28
C ALA A 262 -15.94 18.49 3.13
N GLU A 263 -14.62 18.48 2.99
CA GLU A 263 -13.85 19.73 2.79
C GLU A 263 -14.12 20.37 1.43
N VAL A 264 -14.27 19.58 0.36
CA VAL A 264 -14.69 20.07 -0.97
C VAL A 264 -16.05 20.76 -0.89
N ILE A 265 -17.05 20.11 -0.29
CA ILE A 265 -18.41 20.67 -0.13
C ILE A 265 -18.38 21.96 0.68
N LYS A 266 -17.62 22.00 1.77
CA LYS A 266 -17.48 23.18 2.64
C LYS A 266 -16.87 24.36 1.90
N ARG A 267 -15.85 24.12 1.06
CA ARG A 267 -15.21 25.19 0.26
C ARG A 267 -16.10 25.65 -0.88
N GLY A 268 -16.78 24.74 -1.59
CA GLY A 268 -17.74 25.08 -2.65
C GLY A 268 -18.94 25.91 -2.19
N LYS A 269 -19.29 25.84 -0.89
CA LYS A 269 -20.34 26.72 -0.31
C LYS A 269 -19.85 28.13 0.04
N LYS A 270 -18.54 28.37 0.02
CA LYS A 270 -17.93 29.68 0.33
C LYS A 270 -17.53 30.47 -0.93
N ALA A 271 -17.55 29.83 -2.10
CA ALA A 271 -17.34 30.44 -3.40
C ALA A 271 -18.66 30.82 -4.02
#